data_31243ef8df59e383882b8d8af5ca5b0d
#
_entry.id   31243ef8df59e383882b8d8af5ca5b0d
#
_cell.length_a   1.000
_cell.length_b   1.000
_cell.length_c   1.000
_cell.angle_alpha   90.00
_cell.angle_beta   90.00
_cell.angle_gamma   90.00
#
_symmetry.space_group_name_H-M   'P 1'
#
loop_
_entity.id
_entity.type
_entity.pdbx_description
1 polymer ?
#
loop_
_entity_poly.entity_id
_entity_poly.type
_entity_poly.pdbx_seq_one_letter_code
_entity_poly.pdbx_strand_id
1 'polypeptide(L)'
;NLGLLYHRQIAPLHIFGARILLELGGATAAFFIVYVVLFCLKQVGLPHNYLLLYSGWLLLAWVSCGFALILTGLAMRYESFERLVSLISYTLIPISGVFFMVSWLPPHLREIYLYVPFPHGVEMIRAGVFGEFVPTYYHPLYALAVGSIFNILGLLLISGARDRISVE
;
A
#
# COMPACT_ATOMS: atom_id res chain seq x y z
N ASN A 1 -14.95 13.24 -13.26
CA ASN A 1 -13.85 14.15 -13.64
C ASN A 1 -13.58 14.20 -15.15
N LEU A 2 -14.61 13.94 -15.99
CA LEU A 2 -14.53 14.05 -17.45
C LEU A 2 -14.16 15.47 -17.94
N GLY A 3 -14.49 16.52 -17.16
CA GLY A 3 -14.16 17.90 -17.50
C GLY A 3 -12.68 18.25 -17.51
N LEU A 4 -11.84 17.49 -16.74
CA LEU A 4 -10.39 17.69 -16.72
C LEU A 4 -9.68 17.01 -17.91
N LEU A 5 -10.31 16.01 -18.51
CA LEU A 5 -9.79 15.32 -19.71
C LEU A 5 -9.96 16.15 -20.99
N TYR A 6 -10.80 17.18 -20.97
CA TYR A 6 -11.00 18.09 -22.12
C TYR A 6 -9.79 18.99 -22.38
N HIS A 7 -8.95 19.23 -21.39
CA HIS A 7 -7.65 19.86 -21.60
C HIS A 7 -6.62 18.80 -22.02
N ARG A 8 -6.39 18.70 -23.31
CA ARG A 8 -5.52 17.78 -24.06
C ARG A 8 -4.05 17.64 -23.56
N GLN A 9 -3.69 18.32 -22.47
CA GLN A 9 -2.33 18.37 -21.91
C GLN A 9 -2.12 17.54 -20.64
N ILE A 10 -3.18 16.99 -20.02
CA ILE A 10 -3.05 16.26 -18.76
C ILE A 10 -3.09 14.76 -19.06
N ALA A 11 -1.93 14.11 -18.99
CA ALA A 11 -1.87 12.65 -19.09
C ALA A 11 -2.61 11.99 -17.90
N PRO A 12 -3.36 10.90 -18.10
CA PRO A 12 -4.05 10.17 -17.04
C PRO A 12 -3.12 9.81 -15.86
N LEU A 13 -1.84 9.56 -16.14
CA LEU A 13 -0.83 9.26 -15.14
C LEU A 13 -0.63 10.39 -14.11
N HIS A 14 -0.76 11.67 -14.53
CA HIS A 14 -0.66 12.80 -13.59
C HIS A 14 -1.84 12.83 -12.63
N ILE A 15 -3.04 12.47 -13.09
CA ILE A 15 -4.25 12.42 -12.25
C ILE A 15 -4.09 11.30 -11.21
N PHE A 16 -3.64 10.11 -11.63
CA PHE A 16 -3.39 8.99 -10.73
C PHE A 16 -2.28 9.30 -9.73
N GLY A 17 -1.17 9.89 -10.21
CA GLY A 17 -0.06 10.30 -9.33
C GLY A 17 -0.49 11.31 -8.27
N ALA A 18 -1.25 12.34 -8.67
CA ALA A 18 -1.78 13.33 -7.74
C ALA A 18 -2.72 12.68 -6.70
N ARG A 19 -3.57 11.73 -7.11
CA ARG A 19 -4.46 11.02 -6.20
C ARG A 19 -3.71 10.13 -5.22
N ILE A 20 -2.71 9.38 -5.69
CA ILE A 20 -1.84 8.55 -4.81
C ILE A 20 -1.14 9.42 -3.77
N LEU A 21 -0.60 10.57 -4.17
CA LEU A 21 0.05 11.51 -3.24
C LEU A 21 -0.94 12.08 -2.22
N LEU A 22 -2.15 12.41 -2.64
CA LEU A 22 -3.21 12.88 -1.75
C LEU A 22 -3.59 11.82 -0.70
N GLU A 23 -3.83 10.59 -1.14
CA GLU A 23 -4.18 9.47 -0.26
C GLU A 23 -3.04 9.13 0.71
N LEU A 24 -1.80 9.11 0.22
CA LEU A 24 -0.61 8.89 1.07
C LEU A 24 -0.45 10.02 2.09
N GLY A 25 -0.64 11.27 1.68
CA GLY A 25 -0.59 12.42 2.58
C GLY A 25 -1.69 12.35 3.65
N GLY A 26 -2.92 12.02 3.25
CA GLY A 26 -4.05 11.83 4.16
C GLY A 26 -3.83 10.69 5.15
N ALA A 27 -3.35 9.53 4.67
CA ALA A 27 -3.02 8.39 5.52
C ALA A 27 -1.89 8.70 6.50
N THR A 28 -0.86 9.43 6.06
CA THR A 28 0.25 9.86 6.92
C THR A 28 -0.22 10.83 7.99
N ALA A 29 -1.07 11.80 7.63
CA ALA A 29 -1.66 12.74 8.59
C ALA A 29 -2.55 12.01 9.62
N ALA A 30 -3.38 11.08 9.16
CA ALA A 30 -4.22 10.27 10.04
C ALA A 30 -3.38 9.42 11.00
N PHE A 31 -2.33 8.76 10.50
CA PHE A 31 -1.39 8.00 11.33
C PHE A 31 -0.77 8.89 12.40
N PHE A 32 -0.28 10.07 12.03
CA PHE A 32 0.33 11.02 12.97
C PHE A 32 -0.66 11.49 14.03
N ILE A 33 -1.89 11.86 13.65
CA ILE A 33 -2.93 12.30 14.59
C ILE A 33 -3.24 11.19 15.60
N VAL A 34 -3.49 9.97 15.11
CA VAL A 34 -3.79 8.82 15.98
C VAL A 34 -2.62 8.52 16.91
N TYR A 35 -1.39 8.56 16.38
CA TYR A 35 -0.19 8.35 17.19
C TYR A 35 -0.05 9.38 18.30
N VAL A 36 -0.24 10.68 18.01
CA VAL A 36 -0.21 11.76 19.01
C VAL A 36 -1.29 11.57 20.07
N VAL A 37 -2.52 11.21 19.68
CA VAL A 37 -3.60 10.93 20.63
C VAL A 37 -3.22 9.78 21.57
N LEU A 38 -2.72 8.66 21.02
CA LEU A 38 -2.30 7.51 21.84
C LEU A 38 -1.11 7.84 22.75
N PHE A 39 -0.20 8.67 22.28
CA PHE A 39 0.92 9.17 23.09
C PHE A 39 0.43 10.04 24.24
N CYS A 40 -0.49 10.98 24.01
CA CYS A 40 -1.10 11.81 25.07
C CYS A 40 -1.87 10.96 26.09
N LEU A 41 -2.52 9.89 25.66
CA LEU A 41 -3.20 8.92 26.52
C LEU A 41 -2.24 7.96 27.23
N LYS A 42 -0.92 8.09 27.03
CA LYS A 42 0.13 7.24 27.59
C LYS A 42 -0.02 5.75 27.21
N GLN A 43 -0.69 5.45 26.10
CA GLN A 43 -0.86 4.10 25.57
C GLN A 43 0.35 3.66 24.76
N VAL A 44 1.05 4.59 24.13
CA VAL A 44 2.24 4.35 23.30
C VAL A 44 3.34 5.31 23.75
N GLY A 45 4.59 4.82 23.81
CA GLY A 45 5.77 5.65 24.05
C GLY A 45 6.29 6.32 22.77
N LEU A 46 7.46 6.95 22.85
CA LEU A 46 8.17 7.41 21.68
C LEU A 46 8.63 6.21 20.84
N PRO A 47 8.68 6.33 19.52
CA PRO A 47 9.14 5.24 18.66
C PRO A 47 10.54 4.79 19.05
N HIS A 48 10.73 3.48 19.16
CA HIS A 48 12.02 2.89 19.52
C HIS A 48 13.06 3.10 18.39
N ASN A 49 12.63 2.99 17.14
CA ASN A 49 13.49 3.19 15.98
C ASN A 49 12.75 3.96 14.88
N TYR A 50 13.05 5.25 14.75
CA TYR A 50 12.44 6.14 13.74
C TYR A 50 12.76 5.70 12.30
N LEU A 51 13.99 5.25 12.05
CA LEU A 51 14.40 4.83 10.71
C LEU A 51 13.57 3.64 10.24
N LEU A 52 13.37 2.67 11.12
CA LEU A 52 12.59 1.46 10.83
C LEU A 52 11.11 1.80 10.63
N LEU A 53 10.57 2.72 11.43
CA LEU A 53 9.20 3.23 11.30
C LEU A 53 8.98 3.87 9.92
N TYR A 54 9.85 4.82 9.53
CA TYR A 54 9.72 5.53 8.25
C TYR A 54 9.97 4.61 7.06
N SER A 55 10.97 3.74 7.13
CA SER A 55 11.25 2.79 6.05
C SER A 55 10.11 1.78 5.86
N GLY A 56 9.50 1.31 6.95
CA GLY A 56 8.32 0.45 6.90
C GLY A 56 7.11 1.16 6.28
N TRP A 57 6.88 2.42 6.66
CA TRP A 57 5.82 3.24 6.08
C TRP A 57 6.00 3.45 4.57
N LEU A 58 7.22 3.82 4.14
CA LEU A 58 7.53 4.01 2.73
C LEU A 58 7.44 2.70 1.93
N LEU A 59 7.88 1.58 2.52
CA LEU A 59 7.77 0.27 1.91
C LEU A 59 6.31 -0.13 1.71
N LEU A 60 5.47 0.07 2.73
CA LEU A 60 4.03 -0.20 2.64
C LEU A 60 3.37 0.68 1.58
N ALA A 61 3.71 1.97 1.54
CA ALA A 61 3.23 2.91 0.52
C ALA A 61 3.65 2.47 -0.90
N TRP A 62 4.90 2.02 -1.08
CA TRP A 62 5.43 1.54 -2.36
C TRP A 62 4.69 0.31 -2.89
N VAL A 63 4.48 -0.68 -2.03
CA VAL A 63 3.74 -1.91 -2.38
C VAL A 63 2.27 -1.59 -2.69
N SER A 64 1.63 -0.75 -1.85
CA SER A 64 0.24 -0.35 -2.03
C SER A 64 0.02 0.47 -3.31
N CYS A 65 0.96 1.37 -3.64
CA CYS A 65 0.95 2.13 -4.89
C CYS A 65 0.96 1.19 -6.11
N GLY A 66 1.90 0.25 -6.16
CA GLY A 66 2.01 -0.71 -7.26
C GLY A 66 0.75 -1.56 -7.41
N PHE A 67 0.19 -2.04 -6.30
CA PHE A 67 -1.04 -2.81 -6.31
C PHE A 67 -2.24 -1.98 -6.80
N ALA A 68 -2.37 -0.74 -6.35
CA ALA A 68 -3.42 0.18 -6.80
C ALA A 68 -3.32 0.47 -8.31
N LEU A 69 -2.10 0.64 -8.85
CA LEU A 69 -1.88 0.83 -10.28
C LEU A 69 -2.31 -0.40 -11.09
N ILE A 70 -2.06 -1.62 -10.61
CA ILE A 70 -2.53 -2.86 -11.25
C ILE A 70 -4.06 -2.89 -11.27
N LEU A 71 -4.72 -2.66 -10.13
CA LEU A 71 -6.18 -2.65 -10.05
C LEU A 71 -6.78 -1.61 -10.99
N THR A 72 -6.20 -0.41 -11.02
CA THR A 72 -6.63 0.67 -11.91
C THR A 72 -6.48 0.28 -13.38
N GLY A 73 -5.32 -0.26 -13.77
CA GLY A 73 -5.06 -0.68 -15.14
C GLY A 73 -5.99 -1.81 -15.61
N LEU A 74 -6.37 -2.72 -14.71
CA LEU A 74 -7.34 -3.78 -15.00
C LEU A 74 -8.77 -3.24 -15.09
N ALA A 75 -9.17 -2.33 -14.19
CA ALA A 75 -10.47 -1.68 -14.22
C ALA A 75 -10.68 -0.85 -15.50
N MET A 76 -9.63 -0.20 -16.01
CA MET A 76 -9.69 0.53 -17.29
C MET A 76 -9.88 -0.40 -18.50
N ARG A 77 -9.50 -1.66 -18.40
CA ARG A 77 -9.60 -2.64 -19.50
C ARG A 77 -10.88 -3.44 -19.48
N TYR A 78 -11.40 -3.70 -18.28
CA TYR A 78 -12.53 -4.61 -18.06
C TYR A 78 -13.56 -3.97 -17.13
N GLU A 79 -14.70 -3.59 -17.65
CA GLU A 79 -15.82 -2.99 -16.89
C GLU A 79 -16.30 -3.89 -15.75
N SER A 80 -16.32 -5.21 -15.99
CA SER A 80 -16.68 -6.19 -14.93
C SER A 80 -15.68 -6.20 -13.77
N PHE A 81 -14.42 -5.84 -14.03
CA PHE A 81 -13.37 -5.81 -13.00
C PHE A 81 -13.54 -4.62 -12.05
N GLU A 82 -14.11 -3.50 -12.53
CA GLU A 82 -14.38 -2.33 -11.70
C GLU A 82 -15.23 -2.68 -10.45
N ARG A 83 -16.20 -3.57 -10.64
CA ARG A 83 -17.05 -4.06 -9.52
C ARG A 83 -16.27 -4.91 -8.52
N LEU A 84 -15.24 -5.62 -8.97
CA LEU A 84 -14.40 -6.48 -8.12
C LEU A 84 -13.37 -5.68 -7.32
N VAL A 85 -12.99 -4.48 -7.76
CA VAL A 85 -11.98 -3.64 -7.08
C VAL A 85 -12.35 -3.41 -5.62
N SER A 86 -13.60 -3.07 -5.34
CA SER A 86 -14.07 -2.85 -3.96
C SER A 86 -13.96 -4.13 -3.12
N LEU A 87 -14.39 -5.27 -3.66
CA LEU A 87 -14.30 -6.55 -2.96
C LEU A 87 -12.85 -6.94 -2.65
N ILE A 88 -11.95 -6.79 -3.63
CA ILE A 88 -10.51 -7.05 -3.47
C ILE A 88 -9.92 -6.13 -2.41
N SER A 89 -10.26 -4.83 -2.44
CA SER A 89 -9.76 -3.85 -1.48
C SER A 89 -10.20 -4.17 -0.04
N TYR A 90 -11.46 -4.54 0.17
CA TYR A 90 -11.94 -4.96 1.49
C TYR A 90 -11.27 -6.26 1.97
N THR A 91 -11.05 -7.23 1.08
CA THR A 91 -10.38 -8.49 1.41
C THR A 91 -8.89 -8.27 1.75
N LEU A 92 -8.28 -7.24 1.18
CA LEU A 92 -6.88 -6.92 1.44
C LEU A 92 -6.65 -6.44 2.89
N ILE A 93 -7.64 -5.80 3.52
CA ILE A 93 -7.50 -5.25 4.88
C ILE A 93 -7.07 -6.34 5.89
N PRO A 94 -7.78 -7.47 6.06
CA PRO A 94 -7.33 -8.53 6.95
C PRO A 94 -6.02 -9.19 6.48
N ILE A 95 -5.80 -9.30 5.16
CA ILE A 95 -4.61 -9.93 4.59
C ILE A 95 -3.35 -9.07 4.81
N SER A 96 -3.49 -7.76 4.97
CA SER A 96 -2.34 -6.85 5.17
C SER A 96 -1.60 -7.03 6.50
N GLY A 97 -2.16 -7.76 7.46
CA GLY A 97 -1.58 -7.96 8.79
C GLY A 97 -1.82 -6.80 9.76
N VAL A 98 -2.73 -5.89 9.45
CA VAL A 98 -3.06 -4.78 10.36
C VAL A 98 -3.76 -5.29 11.63
N PHE A 99 -4.64 -6.28 11.52
CA PHE A 99 -5.45 -6.78 12.65
C PHE A 99 -4.76 -7.83 13.51
N PHE A 100 -3.70 -8.47 13.03
CA PHE A 100 -2.99 -9.49 13.80
C PHE A 100 -1.48 -9.38 13.61
N MET A 101 -0.73 -10.01 14.49
CA MET A 101 0.73 -10.06 14.39
C MET A 101 1.15 -11.35 13.69
N VAL A 102 2.16 -11.25 12.85
CA VAL A 102 2.75 -12.45 12.20
C VAL A 102 3.25 -13.45 13.21
N SER A 103 3.70 -12.98 14.39
CA SER A 103 4.13 -13.83 15.52
C SER A 103 3.03 -14.72 16.10
N TRP A 104 1.76 -14.38 15.94
CA TRP A 104 0.63 -15.19 16.44
C TRP A 104 0.36 -16.41 15.57
N LEU A 105 0.87 -16.42 14.33
CA LEU A 105 0.69 -17.53 13.42
C LEU A 105 1.62 -18.70 13.77
N PRO A 106 1.15 -19.97 13.67
CA PRO A 106 2.00 -21.13 13.70
C PRO A 106 3.12 -21.05 12.67
N PRO A 107 4.32 -21.62 12.91
CA PRO A 107 5.49 -21.46 12.03
C PRO A 107 5.20 -21.75 10.56
N HIS A 108 4.51 -22.83 10.26
CA HIS A 108 4.16 -23.23 8.90
C HIS A 108 3.22 -22.23 8.21
N LEU A 109 2.21 -21.66 8.90
CA LEU A 109 1.32 -20.65 8.34
C LEU A 109 2.03 -19.29 8.17
N ARG A 110 2.95 -18.99 9.08
CA ARG A 110 3.78 -17.77 9.02
C ARG A 110 4.62 -17.72 7.75
N GLU A 111 5.28 -18.82 7.39
CA GLU A 111 6.08 -18.89 6.17
C GLU A 111 5.23 -18.64 4.94
N ILE A 112 4.04 -19.26 4.84
CA ILE A 112 3.11 -19.05 3.73
C ILE A 112 2.62 -17.59 3.71
N TYR A 113 2.28 -17.03 4.87
CA TYR A 113 1.77 -15.68 4.97
C TYR A 113 2.81 -14.62 4.59
N LEU A 114 4.10 -14.87 4.83
CA LEU A 114 5.19 -13.97 4.44
C LEU A 114 5.44 -13.91 2.93
N TYR A 115 4.76 -14.72 2.09
CA TYR A 115 4.72 -14.48 0.65
C TYR A 115 3.85 -13.28 0.26
N VAL A 116 2.97 -12.82 1.16
CA VAL A 116 2.19 -11.60 0.93
C VAL A 116 3.09 -10.39 1.22
N PRO A 117 3.21 -9.40 0.29
CA PRO A 117 4.17 -8.31 0.47
C PRO A 117 3.76 -7.24 1.50
N PHE A 118 2.46 -7.05 1.76
CA PHE A 118 1.94 -6.00 2.65
C PHE A 118 2.35 -6.17 4.13
N PRO A 119 2.29 -7.37 4.73
CA PRO A 119 2.66 -7.58 6.13
C PRO A 119 4.06 -7.11 6.47
N HIS A 120 5.00 -7.15 5.53
CA HIS A 120 6.38 -6.74 5.80
C HIS A 120 6.50 -5.26 6.18
N GLY A 121 5.75 -4.38 5.49
CA GLY A 121 5.71 -2.96 5.85
C GLY A 121 5.06 -2.74 7.21
N VAL A 122 3.96 -3.43 7.49
CA VAL A 122 3.24 -3.33 8.78
C VAL A 122 4.10 -3.83 9.94
N GLU A 123 4.78 -4.98 9.78
CA GLU A 123 5.68 -5.53 10.80
C GLU A 123 6.91 -4.61 11.03
N MET A 124 7.46 -3.97 9.99
CA MET A 124 8.51 -2.98 10.14
C MET A 124 8.05 -1.76 10.93
N ILE A 125 6.83 -1.27 10.69
CA ILE A 125 6.24 -0.17 11.45
C ILE A 125 6.10 -0.58 12.93
N ARG A 126 5.60 -1.79 13.20
CA ARG A 126 5.50 -2.33 14.57
C ARG A 126 6.86 -2.41 15.25
N ALA A 127 7.87 -2.96 14.56
CA ALA A 127 9.23 -3.02 15.08
C ALA A 127 9.79 -1.62 15.37
N GLY A 128 9.49 -0.64 14.53
CA GLY A 128 9.89 0.75 14.72
C GLY A 128 9.25 1.41 15.94
N VAL A 129 7.98 1.10 16.21
CA VAL A 129 7.22 1.66 17.35
C VAL A 129 7.56 0.94 18.63
N PHE A 130 7.46 -0.39 18.66
CA PHE A 130 7.49 -1.21 19.89
C PHE A 130 8.86 -1.83 20.19
N GLY A 131 9.78 -1.83 19.22
CA GLY A 131 11.11 -2.42 19.39
C GLY A 131 11.05 -3.92 19.69
N GLU A 132 11.90 -4.36 20.63
CA GLU A 132 12.05 -5.76 21.01
C GLU A 132 10.88 -6.34 21.82
N PHE A 133 9.96 -5.50 22.28
CA PHE A 133 8.78 -5.96 23.04
C PHE A 133 7.84 -6.84 22.21
N VAL A 134 7.90 -6.71 20.89
CA VAL A 134 7.03 -7.46 19.97
C VAL A 134 7.90 -8.20 18.96
N PRO A 135 7.87 -9.55 18.94
CA PRO A 135 8.59 -10.31 17.92
C PRO A 135 7.97 -10.05 16.55
N THR A 136 8.74 -9.45 15.66
CA THR A 136 8.32 -9.07 14.31
C THR A 136 9.08 -9.87 13.26
N TYR A 137 8.39 -10.21 12.16
CA TYR A 137 8.95 -11.01 11.07
C TYR A 137 8.73 -10.25 9.76
N TYR A 138 9.82 -9.83 9.11
CA TYR A 138 9.73 -9.10 7.84
C TYR A 138 10.98 -9.30 6.99
N HIS A 139 10.80 -9.22 5.66
CA HIS A 139 11.86 -9.26 4.66
C HIS A 139 11.72 -8.04 3.74
N PRO A 140 12.39 -6.91 4.06
CA PRO A 140 12.17 -5.64 3.35
C PRO A 140 12.56 -5.70 1.87
N LEU A 141 13.65 -6.40 1.55
CA LEU A 141 14.12 -6.54 0.17
C LEU A 141 13.13 -7.34 -0.69
N TYR A 142 12.51 -8.37 -0.13
CA TYR A 142 11.47 -9.14 -0.80
C TYR A 142 10.27 -8.25 -1.13
N ALA A 143 9.74 -7.54 -0.13
CA ALA A 143 8.58 -6.66 -0.33
C ALA A 143 8.88 -5.51 -1.28
N LEU A 144 10.11 -4.96 -1.25
CA LEU A 144 10.56 -3.95 -2.19
C LEU A 144 10.60 -4.48 -3.62
N ALA A 145 11.14 -5.68 -3.82
CA ALA A 145 11.21 -6.32 -5.14
C ALA A 145 9.81 -6.59 -5.70
N VAL A 146 8.92 -7.21 -4.91
CA VAL A 146 7.53 -7.47 -5.31
C VAL A 146 6.77 -6.19 -5.57
N GLY A 147 6.92 -5.18 -4.70
CA GLY A 147 6.33 -3.86 -4.89
C GLY A 147 6.81 -3.18 -6.17
N SER A 148 8.09 -3.31 -6.52
CA SER A 148 8.64 -2.79 -7.78
C SER A 148 8.06 -3.49 -9.00
N ILE A 149 7.90 -4.82 -8.95
CA ILE A 149 7.23 -5.59 -10.00
C ILE A 149 5.77 -5.12 -10.14
N PHE A 150 5.05 -4.92 -9.04
CA PHE A 150 3.68 -4.40 -9.08
C PHE A 150 3.60 -3.01 -9.72
N ASN A 151 4.52 -2.11 -9.39
CA ASN A 151 4.58 -0.77 -9.98
C ASN A 151 4.83 -0.83 -11.50
N ILE A 152 5.79 -1.64 -11.95
CA ILE A 152 6.08 -1.82 -13.37
C ILE A 152 4.88 -2.40 -14.12
N LEU A 153 4.29 -3.48 -13.60
CA LEU A 153 3.11 -4.11 -14.21
C LEU A 153 1.92 -3.14 -14.26
N GLY A 154 1.67 -2.40 -13.18
CA GLY A 154 0.60 -1.42 -13.13
C GLY A 154 0.76 -0.31 -14.16
N LEU A 155 1.97 0.23 -14.30
CA LEU A 155 2.28 1.25 -15.31
C LEU A 155 2.12 0.71 -16.74
N LEU A 156 2.57 -0.52 -17.01
CA LEU A 156 2.39 -1.17 -18.31
C LEU A 156 0.91 -1.40 -18.64
N LEU A 157 0.11 -1.78 -17.66
CA LEU A 157 -1.34 -1.96 -17.83
C LEU A 157 -2.03 -0.64 -18.16
N ILE A 158 -1.68 0.45 -17.48
CA ILE A 158 -2.26 1.78 -17.72
C ILE A 158 -1.81 2.33 -19.08
N SER A 159 -0.53 2.21 -19.44
CA SER A 159 -0.03 2.67 -20.74
C SER A 159 -0.72 1.96 -21.91
N GLY A 160 -0.83 0.63 -21.85
CA GLY A 160 -1.51 -0.12 -22.91
C GLY A 160 -3.04 0.04 -22.96
N ALA A 161 -3.69 0.57 -21.91
CA ALA A 161 -5.09 0.95 -21.97
C ALA A 161 -5.30 2.29 -22.70
N ARG A 162 -4.33 3.20 -22.62
CA ARG A 162 -4.36 4.52 -23.29
C ARG A 162 -4.40 4.40 -24.82
N ASP A 163 -3.65 3.46 -25.37
CA ASP A 163 -3.55 3.28 -26.83
C ASP A 163 -4.90 2.86 -27.45
N ARG A 164 -5.77 2.20 -26.68
CA ARG A 164 -7.11 1.80 -27.13
C ARG A 164 -8.12 2.97 -27.13
N ILE A 165 -8.01 3.87 -26.15
CA ILE A 165 -8.93 5.01 -26.01
C ILE A 165 -8.61 6.11 -27.05
N SER A 166 -7.40 6.15 -27.59
CA SER A 166 -6.98 7.12 -28.62
C SER A 166 -7.36 6.73 -30.05
N VAL A 167 -7.89 5.51 -30.25
CA VAL A 167 -8.24 4.95 -31.59
C VAL A 167 -9.76 4.98 -31.83
N GLU A 168 -10.58 5.23 -30.80
CA GLU A 168 -12.03 5.50 -30.91
C GLU A 168 -12.30 7.02 -30.89
#